data_40429911af847b9079b66fdfa38b1105
#
_entry.id   40429911af847b9079b66fdfa38b1105
#
_cell.length_a   1.000
_cell.length_b   1.000
_cell.length_c   1.000
_cell.angle_alpha   90.00
_cell.angle_beta   90.00
_cell.angle_gamma   90.00
#
_symmetry.space_group_name_H-M   'P 1'
#
loop_
_entity.id
_entity.type
_entity.pdbx_description
1 polymer ?
#
loop_
_entity_poly.entity_id
_entity_poly.type
_entity_poly.pdbx_seq_one_letter_code
_entity_poly.pdbx_strand_id
1 'polypeptide(L)'
;VTVPAPGAIDCDIHPALPSMQMLVPYLDEYWRSHILMRGLERDNYTASAFPPNAPINCRPDWKPEKGAAGTDLDLLRSQALDAFGTRHAICNVLHGAPAVFSEDLSAAMCRAINDWLAAEWLSKDDRLRASIVVPMHSPELAAKEIERVAADPRFVQVLVWEMGELPLGRRIHWPVYRAAERLDLPIGIHAGSSYRHPPTNLGWPSYYLEDYVSWSTGFAGVLNSLITEGVFVEFPRLKVVLMESGVTWLPGWMWRADKTWRGVRAEVPWLEK
;
A
#
# COMPACT_ATOMS: atom_id res chain seq x y z
N VAL A 1 -21.88 0.11 17.13
CA VAL A 1 -21.28 -0.07 15.79
C VAL A 1 -22.44 -0.29 14.85
N THR A 2 -22.65 0.62 13.89
CA THR A 2 -23.66 0.45 12.83
C THR A 2 -23.17 -0.64 11.89
N VAL A 3 -24.00 -1.68 11.71
CA VAL A 3 -23.74 -2.71 10.69
C VAL A 3 -23.79 -2.04 9.31
N PRO A 4 -22.79 -2.20 8.44
CA PRO A 4 -22.83 -1.68 7.09
C PRO A 4 -24.08 -2.15 6.35
N ALA A 5 -24.57 -1.34 5.43
CA ALA A 5 -25.69 -1.74 4.59
C ALA A 5 -25.30 -3.02 3.79
N PRO A 6 -26.22 -3.99 3.62
CA PRO A 6 -25.95 -5.16 2.80
C PRO A 6 -25.47 -4.77 1.40
N GLY A 7 -24.39 -5.41 0.93
CA GLY A 7 -23.78 -5.10 -0.35
C GLY A 7 -22.71 -3.98 -0.31
N ALA A 8 -22.28 -3.55 0.88
CA ALA A 8 -21.13 -2.64 1.02
C ALA A 8 -19.85 -3.22 0.41
N ILE A 9 -18.97 -2.33 -0.01
CA ILE A 9 -17.61 -2.67 -0.44
C ILE A 9 -16.66 -2.27 0.67
N ASP A 10 -15.87 -3.26 1.15
CA ASP A 10 -14.75 -3.00 2.05
C ASP A 10 -13.50 -2.76 1.19
N CYS A 11 -12.97 -1.55 1.24
CA CYS A 11 -11.86 -1.16 0.38
C CYS A 11 -10.49 -1.46 0.99
N ASP A 12 -10.43 -1.99 2.23
CA ASP A 12 -9.16 -2.09 2.94
C ASP A 12 -9.11 -3.26 3.93
N ILE A 13 -8.86 -4.46 3.40
CA ILE A 13 -8.58 -5.65 4.21
C ILE A 13 -7.14 -6.12 4.00
N HIS A 14 -6.53 -6.67 5.05
CA HIS A 14 -5.10 -6.98 5.08
C HIS A 14 -4.81 -8.48 5.19
N PRO A 15 -4.79 -9.22 4.06
CA PRO A 15 -4.22 -10.56 4.06
C PRO A 15 -2.77 -10.53 4.49
N ALA A 16 -2.40 -11.37 5.42
CA ALA A 16 -1.04 -11.49 5.91
C ALA A 16 -0.46 -12.88 5.61
N LEU A 17 0.81 -12.93 5.24
CA LEU A 17 1.52 -14.19 5.08
C LEU A 17 1.75 -14.83 6.45
N PRO A 18 1.34 -16.08 6.66
CA PRO A 18 1.65 -16.80 7.90
C PRO A 18 3.17 -16.95 8.14
N SER A 19 3.93 -17.07 7.08
CA SER A 19 5.40 -17.09 7.10
C SER A 19 5.96 -16.83 5.69
N MET A 20 7.24 -16.47 5.59
CA MET A 20 7.94 -16.31 4.31
C MET A 20 7.99 -17.63 3.49
N GLN A 21 7.87 -18.78 4.15
CA GLN A 21 7.82 -20.09 3.49
C GLN A 21 6.62 -20.17 2.50
N MET A 22 5.57 -19.42 2.74
CA MET A 22 4.40 -19.40 1.86
C MET A 22 4.71 -18.78 0.48
N LEU A 23 5.76 -17.97 0.36
CA LEU A 23 6.17 -17.39 -0.92
C LEU A 23 7.10 -18.31 -1.74
N VAL A 24 7.74 -19.29 -1.10
CA VAL A 24 8.72 -20.17 -1.76
C VAL A 24 8.17 -20.83 -3.05
N PRO A 25 6.93 -21.34 -3.10
CA PRO A 25 6.35 -21.92 -4.33
C PRO A 25 6.19 -20.93 -5.49
N TYR A 26 6.11 -19.64 -5.20
CA TYR A 26 5.83 -18.55 -6.17
C TYR A 26 7.12 -17.83 -6.62
N LEU A 27 8.26 -18.18 -6.05
CA LEU A 27 9.56 -17.65 -6.45
C LEU A 27 10.16 -18.50 -7.58
N ASP A 28 10.91 -17.86 -8.48
CA ASP A 28 11.76 -18.58 -9.41
C ASP A 28 12.86 -19.37 -8.68
N GLU A 29 13.51 -20.29 -9.39
CA GLU A 29 14.50 -21.21 -8.78
C GLU A 29 15.68 -20.48 -8.15
N TYR A 30 16.17 -19.40 -8.77
CA TYR A 30 17.27 -18.60 -8.23
C TYR A 30 16.91 -17.99 -6.89
N TRP A 31 15.81 -17.26 -6.81
CA TRP A 31 15.37 -16.60 -5.59
C TRP A 31 14.90 -17.58 -4.52
N ARG A 32 14.26 -18.66 -4.93
CA ARG A 32 13.92 -19.78 -4.03
C ARG A 32 15.15 -20.33 -3.33
N SER A 33 16.17 -20.68 -4.10
CA SER A 33 17.45 -21.20 -3.57
C SER A 33 18.14 -20.19 -2.68
N HIS A 34 18.15 -18.91 -3.08
CA HIS A 34 18.74 -17.83 -2.31
C HIS A 34 18.06 -17.65 -0.94
N ILE A 35 16.73 -17.60 -0.93
CA ILE A 35 15.94 -17.44 0.31
C ILE A 35 16.10 -18.65 1.23
N LEU A 36 16.02 -19.85 0.70
CA LEU A 36 16.20 -21.08 1.51
C LEU A 36 17.61 -21.17 2.10
N MET A 37 18.62 -20.76 1.35
CA MET A 37 20.02 -20.78 1.81
C MET A 37 20.28 -19.70 2.89
N ARG A 38 19.68 -18.53 2.76
CA ARG A 38 19.92 -17.38 3.64
C ARG A 38 19.04 -17.34 4.89
N GLY A 39 18.00 -18.17 4.94
CA GLY A 39 17.10 -18.24 6.10
C GLY A 39 16.31 -16.97 6.32
N LEU A 40 15.71 -16.40 5.27
CA LEU A 40 14.80 -15.26 5.35
C LEU A 40 13.46 -15.66 6.02
N GLU A 41 13.54 -16.16 7.23
CA GLU A 41 12.37 -16.63 7.99
C GLU A 41 11.61 -15.49 8.69
N ARG A 42 12.23 -14.31 8.77
CA ARG A 42 11.63 -13.15 9.46
C ARG A 42 11.52 -11.96 8.54
N ASP A 43 10.38 -11.33 8.61
CA ASP A 43 10.09 -10.09 7.94
C ASP A 43 10.77 -8.90 8.65
N ASN A 44 12.10 -8.86 8.55
CA ASN A 44 12.91 -7.79 9.17
C ASN A 44 13.00 -6.53 8.29
N TYR A 45 12.24 -6.46 7.21
CA TYR A 45 12.30 -5.34 6.27
C TYR A 45 11.61 -4.07 6.78
N THR A 46 10.66 -4.24 7.68
CA THR A 46 10.05 -3.14 8.41
C THR A 46 10.60 -3.13 9.83
N ALA A 47 11.71 -2.45 10.03
CA ALA A 47 12.23 -2.20 11.37
C ALA A 47 11.30 -1.19 12.06
N SER A 48 10.24 -1.68 12.70
CA SER A 48 9.46 -0.87 13.61
C SER A 48 10.32 -0.55 14.83
N ALA A 49 10.45 0.73 15.14
CA ALA A 49 11.08 1.18 16.39
C ALA A 49 10.22 0.90 17.63
N PHE A 50 9.03 0.34 17.44
CA PHE A 50 8.05 0.09 18.49
C PHE A 50 7.92 -1.40 18.79
N PRO A 51 7.47 -1.79 20.01
CA PRO A 51 7.21 -3.19 20.33
C PRO A 51 6.25 -3.84 19.34
N PRO A 52 6.41 -5.14 19.04
CA PRO A 52 5.60 -5.83 18.03
C PRO A 52 4.08 -5.79 18.23
N ASN A 53 3.64 -5.58 19.47
CA ASN A 53 2.22 -5.47 19.83
C ASN A 53 1.73 -4.02 19.96
N ALA A 54 2.56 -3.02 19.68
CA ALA A 54 2.14 -1.62 19.70
C ALA A 54 1.12 -1.30 18.61
N PRO A 55 1.29 -1.76 17.36
CA PRO A 55 0.30 -1.56 16.29
C PRO A 55 -1.02 -2.25 16.60
N ILE A 56 -2.11 -1.52 16.42
CA ILE A 56 -3.48 -2.06 16.53
C ILE A 56 -3.89 -2.55 15.14
N ASN A 57 -3.71 -3.84 14.88
CA ASN A 57 -3.92 -4.41 13.55
C ASN A 57 -5.35 -4.90 13.34
N CYS A 58 -6.03 -5.28 14.42
CA CYS A 58 -7.43 -5.68 14.40
C CYS A 58 -8.02 -5.64 15.82
N ARG A 59 -9.34 -5.80 15.90
CA ARG A 59 -10.02 -5.96 17.20
C ARG A 59 -9.43 -7.17 17.94
N PRO A 60 -9.25 -7.10 19.27
CA PRO A 60 -8.67 -8.20 20.04
C PRO A 60 -9.47 -9.52 19.93
N ASP A 61 -10.80 -9.41 19.79
CA ASP A 61 -11.72 -10.55 19.62
C ASP A 61 -11.75 -11.13 18.19
N TRP A 62 -11.02 -10.50 17.25
CA TRP A 62 -10.93 -10.94 15.85
C TRP A 62 -9.59 -11.59 15.52
N LYS A 63 -8.67 -11.60 16.45
CA LYS A 63 -7.38 -12.29 16.26
C LYS A 63 -7.58 -13.79 16.21
N PRO A 64 -6.87 -14.51 15.31
CA PRO A 64 -6.85 -15.97 15.36
C PRO A 64 -6.19 -16.44 16.66
N GLU A 65 -6.52 -17.63 17.13
CA GLU A 65 -5.88 -18.23 18.31
C GLU A 65 -4.38 -18.41 18.14
N LYS A 66 -3.94 -18.65 16.91
CA LYS A 66 -2.52 -18.79 16.52
C LYS A 66 -2.24 -17.97 15.27
N GLY A 67 -1.10 -17.31 15.27
CA GLY A 67 -0.66 -16.51 14.13
C GLY A 67 -1.05 -15.03 14.22
N ALA A 68 -0.73 -14.29 13.18
CA ALA A 68 -1.04 -12.87 13.07
C ALA A 68 -2.47 -12.67 12.53
N ALA A 69 -3.04 -11.49 12.78
CA ALA A 69 -4.29 -11.09 12.15
C ALA A 69 -4.14 -11.10 10.61
N GLY A 70 -5.22 -11.49 9.91
CA GLY A 70 -5.23 -11.54 8.45
C GLY A 70 -4.60 -12.79 7.82
N THR A 71 -4.15 -13.78 8.61
CA THR A 71 -3.56 -15.01 8.07
C THR A 71 -4.57 -16.13 7.78
N ASP A 72 -5.81 -15.97 8.22
CA ASP A 72 -6.88 -16.98 8.12
C ASP A 72 -8.05 -16.44 7.30
N LEU A 73 -8.24 -16.98 6.10
CA LEU A 73 -9.30 -16.57 5.19
C LEU A 73 -10.70 -16.96 5.71
N ASP A 74 -10.85 -18.13 6.35
CA ASP A 74 -12.16 -18.58 6.83
C ASP A 74 -12.61 -17.73 8.02
N LEU A 75 -11.67 -17.33 8.86
CA LEU A 75 -11.94 -16.40 9.94
C LEU A 75 -12.35 -15.02 9.40
N LEU A 76 -11.63 -14.51 8.39
CA LEU A 76 -11.97 -13.25 7.74
C LEU A 76 -13.36 -13.29 7.09
N ARG A 77 -13.71 -14.40 6.43
CA ARG A 77 -15.06 -14.61 5.87
C ARG A 77 -16.12 -14.46 6.93
N SER A 78 -15.99 -15.22 8.01
CA SER A 78 -17.01 -15.24 9.07
C SER A 78 -17.14 -13.93 9.81
N GLN A 79 -16.01 -13.27 10.10
CA GLN A 79 -15.98 -12.05 10.92
C GLN A 79 -16.25 -10.77 10.13
N ALA A 80 -15.76 -10.68 8.90
CA ALA A 80 -15.83 -9.45 8.11
C ALA A 80 -16.78 -9.55 6.91
N LEU A 81 -16.71 -10.60 6.10
CA LEU A 81 -17.48 -10.65 4.87
C LEU A 81 -18.94 -11.05 5.13
N ASP A 82 -19.15 -12.15 5.84
CA ASP A 82 -20.49 -12.71 6.09
C ASP A 82 -21.24 -11.87 7.12
N ALA A 83 -20.58 -11.53 8.22
CA ALA A 83 -21.18 -10.76 9.31
C ALA A 83 -21.69 -9.38 8.88
N PHE A 84 -21.07 -8.77 7.88
CA PHE A 84 -21.45 -7.44 7.37
C PHE A 84 -22.14 -7.47 6.01
N GLY A 85 -22.39 -8.65 5.44
CA GLY A 85 -22.97 -8.77 4.10
C GLY A 85 -22.14 -8.07 3.02
N THR A 86 -20.82 -8.12 3.15
CA THR A 86 -19.86 -7.46 2.25
C THR A 86 -19.98 -8.05 0.85
N ARG A 87 -20.20 -7.20 -0.14
CA ARG A 87 -20.31 -7.58 -1.55
C ARG A 87 -18.94 -7.80 -2.18
N HIS A 88 -18.01 -6.90 -1.93
CA HIS A 88 -16.62 -6.99 -2.35
C HIS A 88 -15.69 -6.49 -1.26
N ALA A 89 -14.49 -7.08 -1.20
CA ALA A 89 -13.44 -6.61 -0.31
C ALA A 89 -12.11 -6.56 -1.07
N ILE A 90 -11.36 -5.45 -0.90
CA ILE A 90 -10.08 -5.22 -1.58
C ILE A 90 -8.95 -5.61 -0.63
N CYS A 91 -8.20 -6.63 -1.02
CA CYS A 91 -7.03 -7.14 -0.29
C CYS A 91 -5.82 -6.24 -0.53
N ASN A 92 -5.34 -5.62 0.53
CA ASN A 92 -4.12 -4.82 0.57
C ASN A 92 -3.06 -5.55 1.41
N VAL A 93 -2.10 -6.22 0.76
CA VAL A 93 -1.04 -6.96 1.47
C VAL A 93 0.04 -6.00 1.93
N LEU A 94 0.06 -5.73 3.23
CA LEU A 94 1.04 -4.86 3.86
C LEU A 94 2.30 -5.66 4.20
N HIS A 95 3.24 -5.71 3.27
CA HIS A 95 4.47 -6.50 3.41
C HIS A 95 5.70 -5.65 3.12
N GLY A 96 6.83 -5.96 3.78
CA GLY A 96 8.08 -5.23 3.62
C GLY A 96 8.80 -5.39 2.27
N ALA A 97 8.33 -6.28 1.41
CA ALA A 97 8.95 -6.53 0.10
C ALA A 97 9.20 -5.26 -0.75
N PRO A 98 8.25 -4.31 -0.84
CA PRO A 98 8.48 -3.06 -1.57
C PRO A 98 9.63 -2.19 -1.05
N ALA A 99 10.05 -2.40 0.21
CA ALA A 99 11.10 -1.64 0.87
C ALA A 99 12.48 -2.32 0.86
N VAL A 100 12.60 -3.50 0.25
CA VAL A 100 13.88 -4.23 0.14
C VAL A 100 14.84 -3.47 -0.77
N PHE A 101 16.07 -3.22 -0.33
CA PHE A 101 17.06 -2.45 -1.09
C PHE A 101 17.53 -3.10 -2.39
N SER A 102 17.60 -4.44 -2.44
CA SER A 102 17.88 -5.16 -3.68
C SER A 102 16.66 -5.07 -4.58
N GLU A 103 16.74 -4.29 -5.64
CA GLU A 103 15.65 -4.04 -6.58
C GLU A 103 15.10 -5.34 -7.18
N ASP A 104 16.01 -6.24 -7.61
CA ASP A 104 15.62 -7.53 -8.19
C ASP A 104 14.96 -8.45 -7.16
N LEU A 105 15.45 -8.47 -5.91
CA LEU A 105 14.82 -9.24 -4.84
C LEU A 105 13.45 -8.65 -4.48
N SER A 106 13.37 -7.32 -4.36
CA SER A 106 12.09 -6.63 -4.14
C SER A 106 11.06 -6.99 -5.22
N ALA A 107 11.46 -6.93 -6.49
CA ALA A 107 10.60 -7.29 -7.62
C ALA A 107 10.16 -8.76 -7.58
N ALA A 108 11.08 -9.68 -7.29
CA ALA A 108 10.77 -11.10 -7.17
C ALA A 108 9.79 -11.39 -6.02
N MET A 109 9.98 -10.73 -4.89
CA MET A 109 9.09 -10.88 -3.74
C MET A 109 7.71 -10.26 -3.98
N CYS A 110 7.64 -9.06 -4.57
CA CYS A 110 6.35 -8.43 -4.93
C CYS A 110 5.56 -9.32 -5.90
N ARG A 111 6.24 -9.88 -6.90
CA ARG A 111 5.65 -10.85 -7.83
C ARG A 111 5.12 -12.08 -7.11
N ALA A 112 5.91 -12.67 -6.24
CA ALA A 112 5.51 -13.85 -5.48
C ALA A 112 4.31 -13.57 -4.57
N ILE A 113 4.22 -12.37 -3.96
CA ILE A 113 3.07 -11.93 -3.16
C ILE A 113 1.81 -11.82 -4.03
N ASN A 114 1.89 -11.21 -5.20
CA ASN A 114 0.75 -11.09 -6.11
C ASN A 114 0.26 -12.47 -6.58
N ASP A 115 1.16 -13.37 -6.93
CA ASP A 115 0.84 -14.73 -7.36
C ASP A 115 0.25 -15.56 -6.21
N TRP A 116 0.80 -15.44 -5.00
CA TRP A 116 0.25 -16.04 -3.78
C TRP A 116 -1.17 -15.52 -3.49
N LEU A 117 -1.36 -14.23 -3.55
CA LEU A 117 -2.66 -13.60 -3.28
C LEU A 117 -3.73 -14.09 -4.28
N ALA A 118 -3.36 -14.18 -5.57
CA ALA A 118 -4.24 -14.70 -6.60
C ALA A 118 -4.63 -16.16 -6.34
N ALA A 119 -3.65 -17.00 -5.94
CA ALA A 119 -3.85 -18.43 -5.74
C ALA A 119 -4.51 -18.77 -4.40
N GLU A 120 -4.11 -18.11 -3.31
CA GLU A 120 -4.50 -18.52 -1.97
C GLU A 120 -5.70 -17.72 -1.42
N TRP A 121 -6.04 -16.58 -2.02
CA TRP A 121 -7.15 -15.73 -1.58
C TRP A 121 -8.19 -15.51 -2.67
N LEU A 122 -7.80 -14.89 -3.80
CA LEU A 122 -8.76 -14.49 -4.83
C LEU A 122 -9.43 -15.67 -5.53
N SER A 123 -8.76 -16.82 -5.61
CA SER A 123 -9.33 -18.04 -6.17
C SER A 123 -10.33 -18.75 -5.25
N LYS A 124 -10.36 -18.36 -3.98
CA LYS A 124 -11.15 -19.06 -2.93
C LYS A 124 -12.43 -18.31 -2.53
N ASP A 125 -12.58 -17.04 -2.92
CA ASP A 125 -13.79 -16.25 -2.65
C ASP A 125 -14.00 -15.18 -3.72
N ASP A 126 -15.09 -15.29 -4.46
CA ASP A 126 -15.41 -14.39 -5.58
C ASP A 126 -15.70 -12.94 -5.17
N ARG A 127 -15.89 -12.69 -3.90
CA ARG A 127 -16.04 -11.32 -3.35
C ARG A 127 -14.72 -10.57 -3.25
N LEU A 128 -13.59 -11.29 -3.25
CA LEU A 128 -12.28 -10.67 -3.06
C LEU A 128 -11.78 -10.00 -4.34
N ARG A 129 -11.19 -8.86 -4.15
CA ARG A 129 -10.38 -8.12 -5.13
C ARG A 129 -9.04 -7.83 -4.48
N ALA A 130 -8.07 -7.35 -5.23
CA ALA A 130 -6.75 -7.07 -4.67
C ALA A 130 -6.11 -5.82 -5.26
N SER A 131 -5.18 -5.27 -4.50
CA SER A 131 -4.22 -4.30 -4.98
C SER A 131 -2.93 -5.00 -5.40
N ILE A 132 -2.33 -4.53 -6.47
CA ILE A 132 -1.05 -5.00 -6.99
C ILE A 132 0.07 -4.47 -6.09
N VAL A 133 0.83 -5.36 -5.47
CA VAL A 133 2.03 -4.99 -4.71
C VAL A 133 3.20 -4.79 -5.67
N VAL A 134 3.91 -3.67 -5.55
CA VAL A 134 4.96 -3.27 -6.50
C VAL A 134 6.27 -2.88 -5.82
N PRO A 135 7.45 -3.10 -6.44
CA PRO A 135 8.74 -2.68 -5.91
C PRO A 135 8.92 -1.17 -6.06
N MET A 136 8.63 -0.40 -5.00
CA MET A 136 8.56 1.06 -5.05
C MET A 136 9.89 1.76 -5.38
N HIS A 137 11.04 1.12 -5.08
CA HIS A 137 12.36 1.67 -5.38
C HIS A 137 12.76 1.55 -6.84
N SER A 138 12.05 0.73 -7.62
CA SER A 138 12.33 0.45 -9.02
C SER A 138 11.07 0.66 -9.86
N PRO A 139 10.73 1.93 -10.18
CA PRO A 139 9.48 2.27 -10.87
C PRO A 139 9.31 1.58 -12.22
N GLU A 140 10.39 1.27 -12.93
CA GLU A 140 10.35 0.51 -14.19
C GLU A 140 9.97 -0.96 -13.95
N LEU A 141 10.49 -1.60 -12.90
CA LEU A 141 10.10 -2.95 -12.52
C LEU A 141 8.66 -2.96 -11.98
N ALA A 142 8.28 -1.94 -11.24
CA ALA A 142 6.91 -1.74 -10.77
C ALA A 142 5.92 -1.63 -11.92
N ALA A 143 6.23 -0.83 -12.96
CA ALA A 143 5.39 -0.70 -14.15
C ALA A 143 5.22 -2.05 -14.89
N LYS A 144 6.29 -2.82 -15.03
CA LYS A 144 6.23 -4.17 -15.63
C LYS A 144 5.35 -5.13 -14.82
N GLU A 145 5.44 -5.07 -13.50
CA GLU A 145 4.61 -5.91 -12.64
C GLU A 145 3.13 -5.50 -12.70
N ILE A 146 2.82 -4.21 -12.75
CA ILE A 146 1.45 -3.71 -12.98
C ILE A 146 0.89 -4.29 -14.28
N GLU A 147 1.65 -4.19 -15.38
CA GLU A 147 1.23 -4.70 -16.68
C GLU A 147 1.00 -6.21 -16.69
N ARG A 148 1.85 -6.96 -15.97
CA ARG A 148 1.72 -8.41 -15.85
C ARG A 148 0.46 -8.82 -15.10
N VAL A 149 0.24 -8.20 -13.94
CA VAL A 149 -0.82 -8.60 -13.01
C VAL A 149 -2.19 -8.09 -13.44
N ALA A 150 -2.26 -6.94 -14.11
CA ALA A 150 -3.52 -6.36 -14.60
C ALA A 150 -4.27 -7.23 -15.63
N ALA A 151 -3.64 -8.30 -16.14
CA ALA A 151 -4.32 -9.30 -16.95
C ALA A 151 -5.38 -10.08 -16.14
N ASP A 152 -5.27 -10.14 -14.83
CA ASP A 152 -6.28 -10.70 -13.94
C ASP A 152 -7.21 -9.57 -13.43
N PRO A 153 -8.49 -9.55 -13.86
CA PRO A 153 -9.44 -8.48 -13.54
C PRO A 153 -9.81 -8.42 -12.06
N ARG A 154 -9.37 -9.35 -11.24
CA ARG A 154 -9.55 -9.31 -9.79
C ARG A 154 -8.59 -8.33 -9.12
N PHE A 155 -7.50 -7.94 -9.77
CA PHE A 155 -6.64 -6.86 -9.31
C PHE A 155 -7.19 -5.52 -9.81
N VAL A 156 -7.56 -4.66 -8.89
CA VAL A 156 -8.36 -3.46 -9.18
C VAL A 156 -7.67 -2.14 -8.84
N GLN A 157 -6.49 -2.21 -8.26
CA GLN A 157 -5.72 -1.02 -7.88
C GLN A 157 -4.23 -1.37 -7.73
N VAL A 158 -3.36 -0.37 -7.69
CA VAL A 158 -1.93 -0.51 -7.37
C VAL A 158 -1.69 -0.03 -5.94
N LEU A 159 -1.00 -0.82 -5.12
CA LEU A 159 -0.67 -0.47 -3.74
C LEU A 159 0.72 0.16 -3.65
N VAL A 160 0.80 1.34 -3.06
CA VAL A 160 2.06 2.01 -2.72
C VAL A 160 2.01 2.53 -1.28
N TRP A 161 3.18 2.64 -0.65
CA TRP A 161 3.29 3.22 0.68
C TRP A 161 3.30 4.74 0.64
N GLU A 162 2.70 5.36 1.64
CA GLU A 162 2.74 6.80 1.86
C GLU A 162 4.17 7.33 1.97
N MET A 163 5.00 6.67 2.78
CA MET A 163 6.36 7.09 3.06
C MET A 163 7.38 6.11 2.48
N GLY A 164 7.83 6.37 1.26
CA GLY A 164 8.97 5.72 0.62
C GLY A 164 10.27 6.49 0.84
N GLU A 165 11.25 6.31 -0.04
CA GLU A 165 12.53 7.04 0.00
C GLU A 165 12.41 8.45 -0.58
N LEU A 166 11.55 8.63 -1.56
CA LEU A 166 11.32 9.90 -2.26
C LEU A 166 9.83 10.23 -2.26
N PRO A 167 9.49 11.52 -2.24
CA PRO A 167 8.11 11.95 -2.38
C PRO A 167 7.45 11.37 -3.65
N LEU A 168 6.24 10.88 -3.53
CA LEU A 168 5.55 10.15 -4.60
C LEU A 168 5.29 11.00 -5.86
N GLY A 169 5.24 12.32 -5.78
CA GLY A 169 5.11 13.18 -6.96
C GLY A 169 6.33 13.19 -7.88
N ARG A 170 7.53 12.83 -7.35
CA ARG A 170 8.78 12.89 -8.13
C ARG A 170 8.66 12.10 -9.44
N ARG A 171 9.20 12.70 -10.50
CA ARG A 171 9.09 12.17 -11.88
C ARG A 171 9.67 10.77 -12.06
N ILE A 172 10.55 10.33 -11.18
CA ILE A 172 11.05 8.96 -11.17
C ILE A 172 9.89 7.93 -11.01
N HIS A 173 8.79 8.29 -10.34
CA HIS A 173 7.62 7.42 -10.17
C HIS A 173 6.64 7.44 -11.36
N TRP A 174 6.81 8.32 -12.35
CA TRP A 174 5.91 8.46 -13.48
C TRP A 174 5.71 7.20 -14.33
N PRO A 175 6.68 6.28 -14.48
CA PRO A 175 6.41 4.99 -15.12
C PRO A 175 5.26 4.22 -14.48
N VAL A 176 5.14 4.25 -13.15
CA VAL A 176 4.05 3.63 -12.39
C VAL A 176 2.71 4.29 -12.73
N TYR A 177 2.65 5.62 -12.71
CA TYR A 177 1.43 6.38 -13.00
C TYR A 177 0.95 6.19 -14.44
N ARG A 178 1.89 6.16 -15.38
CA ARG A 178 1.60 5.89 -16.80
C ARG A 178 1.00 4.50 -17.01
N ALA A 179 1.57 3.48 -16.36
CA ALA A 179 1.05 2.13 -16.43
C ALA A 179 -0.36 2.04 -15.80
N ALA A 180 -0.55 2.63 -14.63
CA ALA A 180 -1.81 2.64 -13.91
C ALA A 180 -2.92 3.38 -14.70
N GLU A 181 -2.63 4.58 -15.21
CA GLU A 181 -3.60 5.35 -16.00
C GLU A 181 -4.01 4.62 -17.29
N ARG A 182 -3.03 4.02 -17.99
CA ARG A 182 -3.29 3.27 -19.22
C ARG A 182 -4.23 2.08 -18.99
N LEU A 183 -4.13 1.44 -17.83
CA LEU A 183 -4.90 0.27 -17.44
C LEU A 183 -6.15 0.61 -16.62
N ASP A 184 -6.45 1.90 -16.44
CA ASP A 184 -7.55 2.44 -15.61
C ASP A 184 -7.52 1.93 -14.15
N LEU A 185 -6.33 1.70 -13.61
CA LEU A 185 -6.12 1.29 -12.23
C LEU A 185 -5.83 2.51 -11.34
N PRO A 186 -6.56 2.73 -10.25
CA PRO A 186 -6.19 3.74 -9.27
C PRO A 186 -4.89 3.38 -8.55
N ILE A 187 -4.17 4.40 -8.10
CA ILE A 187 -3.06 4.25 -7.16
C ILE A 187 -3.63 4.36 -5.75
N GLY A 188 -3.62 3.27 -5.02
CA GLY A 188 -3.93 3.21 -3.60
C GLY A 188 -2.68 3.52 -2.77
N ILE A 189 -2.67 4.68 -2.12
CA ILE A 189 -1.60 5.11 -1.22
C ILE A 189 -2.03 4.78 0.19
N HIS A 190 -1.39 3.78 0.79
CA HIS A 190 -1.72 3.29 2.12
C HIS A 190 -0.79 3.90 3.16
N ALA A 191 -1.34 4.20 4.34
CA ALA A 191 -0.57 4.55 5.50
C ALA A 191 0.50 3.48 5.77
N GLY A 192 1.75 3.89 5.80
CA GLY A 192 2.88 2.98 5.97
C GLY A 192 4.18 3.59 5.55
N SER A 193 5.26 3.02 6.05
CA SER A 193 6.60 3.56 5.87
C SER A 193 7.61 2.47 5.55
N SER A 194 8.59 2.84 4.74
CA SER A 194 9.84 2.07 4.62
C SER A 194 10.78 2.29 5.80
N TYR A 195 10.42 3.15 6.76
CA TYR A 195 11.24 3.55 7.92
C TYR A 195 12.63 4.08 7.56
N ARG A 196 12.74 4.79 6.44
CA ARG A 196 13.98 5.45 5.99
C ARG A 196 14.16 6.83 6.59
N HIS A 197 13.06 7.46 6.98
CA HIS A 197 13.02 8.77 7.60
C HIS A 197 11.83 8.84 8.55
N PRO A 198 11.82 9.78 9.52
CA PRO A 198 10.68 9.98 10.39
C PRO A 198 9.46 10.51 9.61
N PRO A 199 8.22 10.34 10.16
CA PRO A 199 7.00 10.81 9.49
C PRO A 199 6.92 12.34 9.34
N THR A 200 7.66 13.07 10.14
CA THR A 200 7.75 14.54 10.07
C THR A 200 9.19 15.03 10.17
N ASN A 201 9.42 16.31 9.86
CA ASN A 201 10.74 16.96 10.00
C ASN A 201 11.20 17.15 11.46
N LEU A 202 10.37 16.78 12.43
CA LEU A 202 10.69 16.93 13.86
C LEU A 202 11.61 15.82 14.39
N GLY A 203 11.80 14.76 13.65
CA GLY A 203 12.60 13.61 14.05
C GLY A 203 11.73 12.37 14.36
N TRP A 204 12.38 11.34 14.91
CA TRP A 204 11.69 10.09 15.25
C TRP A 204 10.82 10.26 16.49
N PRO A 205 9.55 9.82 16.44
CA PRO A 205 8.67 9.85 17.60
C PRO A 205 9.09 8.83 18.66
N SER A 206 8.75 9.11 19.93
CA SER A 206 9.04 8.22 21.04
C SER A 206 7.96 7.16 21.25
N TYR A 207 6.73 7.45 20.87
CA TYR A 207 5.57 6.58 21.08
C TYR A 207 4.84 6.27 19.79
N TYR A 208 4.32 5.05 19.69
CA TYR A 208 3.52 4.62 18.53
C TYR A 208 2.29 5.52 18.28
N LEU A 209 1.65 6.02 19.33
CA LEU A 209 0.54 6.97 19.19
C LEU A 209 0.97 8.24 18.45
N GLU A 210 2.15 8.76 18.77
CA GLU A 210 2.72 9.95 18.15
C GLU A 210 3.06 9.70 16.68
N ASP A 211 3.65 8.54 16.38
CA ASP A 211 3.95 8.08 15.02
C ASP A 211 2.66 7.98 14.19
N TYR A 212 1.67 7.26 14.71
CA TYR A 212 0.43 6.98 13.99
C TYR A 212 -0.39 8.25 13.68
N VAL A 213 -0.49 9.17 14.63
CA VAL A 213 -1.17 10.47 14.43
C VAL A 213 -0.44 11.33 13.38
N SER A 214 0.88 11.20 13.27
CA SER A 214 1.70 11.98 12.34
C SER A 214 1.49 11.56 10.87
N TRP A 215 0.95 10.40 10.58
CA TRP A 215 0.75 9.91 9.21
C TRP A 215 -0.20 10.80 8.40
N SER A 216 -1.18 11.45 9.01
CA SER A 216 -2.00 12.45 8.34
C SER A 216 -1.19 13.60 7.75
N THR A 217 -0.06 13.95 8.37
CA THR A 217 0.89 14.96 7.87
C THR A 217 1.68 14.43 6.67
N GLY A 218 2.04 13.15 6.69
CA GLY A 218 2.67 12.47 5.55
C GLY A 218 1.78 12.49 4.32
N PHE A 219 0.49 12.14 4.46
CA PHE A 219 -0.48 12.23 3.36
C PHE A 219 -0.63 13.65 2.80
N ALA A 220 -0.62 14.66 3.65
CA ALA A 220 -0.62 16.07 3.20
C ALA A 220 0.65 16.38 2.36
N GLY A 221 1.80 15.87 2.78
CA GLY A 221 3.06 15.96 2.04
C GLY A 221 3.01 15.23 0.70
N VAL A 222 2.47 14.03 0.67
CA VAL A 222 2.28 13.23 -0.56
C VAL A 222 1.39 13.97 -1.55
N LEU A 223 0.22 14.43 -1.11
CA LEU A 223 -0.71 15.15 -1.97
C LEU A 223 -0.09 16.45 -2.51
N ASN A 224 0.64 17.17 -1.66
CA ASN A 224 1.39 18.34 -2.08
C ASN A 224 2.41 18.00 -3.18
N SER A 225 3.18 16.92 -3.00
CA SER A 225 4.16 16.46 -3.99
C SER A 225 3.51 16.07 -5.32
N LEU A 226 2.43 15.29 -5.29
CA LEU A 226 1.70 14.88 -6.51
C LEU A 226 1.20 16.08 -7.32
N ILE A 227 0.66 17.11 -6.64
CA ILE A 227 0.18 18.32 -7.29
C ILE A 227 1.34 19.15 -7.82
N THR A 228 2.32 19.49 -6.99
CA THR A 228 3.39 20.40 -7.36
C THR A 228 4.34 19.86 -8.43
N GLU A 229 4.54 18.55 -8.47
CA GLU A 229 5.31 17.90 -9.56
C GLU A 229 4.49 17.73 -10.86
N GLY A 230 3.19 18.07 -10.83
CA GLY A 230 2.34 18.06 -12.01
C GLY A 230 1.82 16.68 -12.41
N VAL A 231 1.75 15.72 -11.48
CA VAL A 231 1.29 14.35 -11.78
C VAL A 231 -0.10 14.35 -12.41
N PHE A 232 -1.05 15.12 -11.87
CA PHE A 232 -2.42 15.20 -12.41
C PHE A 232 -2.53 16.02 -13.69
N VAL A 233 -1.51 16.80 -14.05
CA VAL A 233 -1.41 17.49 -15.35
C VAL A 233 -0.92 16.51 -16.42
N GLU A 234 0.10 15.71 -16.11
CA GLU A 234 0.65 14.70 -17.02
C GLU A 234 -0.27 13.50 -17.18
N PHE A 235 -0.95 13.09 -16.10
CA PHE A 235 -1.83 11.93 -16.05
C PHE A 235 -3.25 12.34 -15.61
N PRO A 236 -4.04 13.01 -16.48
CA PRO A 236 -5.30 13.63 -16.09
C PRO A 236 -6.43 12.65 -15.78
N ARG A 237 -6.30 11.39 -16.16
CA ARG A 237 -7.27 10.33 -15.83
C ARG A 237 -6.85 9.49 -14.63
N LEU A 238 -5.64 9.71 -14.10
CA LEU A 238 -5.14 8.97 -12.96
C LEU A 238 -6.02 9.23 -11.74
N LYS A 239 -6.40 8.15 -11.07
CA LYS A 239 -7.14 8.18 -9.82
C LYS A 239 -6.19 7.85 -8.67
N VAL A 240 -6.26 8.59 -7.59
CA VAL A 240 -5.48 8.36 -6.38
C VAL A 240 -6.43 8.18 -5.22
N VAL A 241 -6.22 7.13 -4.43
CA VAL A 241 -6.98 6.80 -3.23
C VAL A 241 -6.04 6.87 -2.03
N LEU A 242 -6.38 7.68 -1.04
CA LEU A 242 -5.62 7.78 0.21
C LEU A 242 -6.27 6.87 1.24
N MET A 243 -5.59 5.78 1.62
CA MET A 243 -6.10 4.76 2.53
C MET A 243 -5.55 4.96 3.94
N GLU A 244 -6.42 4.85 4.95
CA GLU A 244 -6.13 5.15 6.37
C GLU A 244 -5.64 6.58 6.65
N SER A 245 -5.86 7.51 5.72
CA SER A 245 -5.30 8.88 5.80
C SER A 245 -6.03 9.80 6.79
N GLY A 246 -7.23 9.41 7.22
CA GLY A 246 -8.17 10.38 7.79
C GLY A 246 -8.59 11.43 6.75
N VAL A 247 -9.58 12.25 7.06
CA VAL A 247 -10.10 13.26 6.13
C VAL A 247 -10.13 14.68 6.72
N THR A 248 -10.06 14.79 8.03
CA THR A 248 -10.27 16.07 8.75
C THR A 248 -9.17 17.11 8.48
N TRP A 249 -7.98 16.67 8.08
CA TRP A 249 -6.85 17.55 7.75
C TRP A 249 -7.01 18.19 6.37
N LEU A 250 -7.74 17.57 5.45
CA LEU A 250 -7.80 17.96 4.03
C LEU A 250 -8.33 19.37 3.80
N PRO A 251 -9.46 19.84 4.39
CA PRO A 251 -9.94 21.19 4.14
C PRO A 251 -8.96 22.30 4.55
N GLY A 252 -8.31 22.13 5.71
CA GLY A 252 -7.29 23.08 6.19
C GLY A 252 -6.05 23.10 5.29
N TRP A 253 -5.63 21.92 4.83
CA TRP A 253 -4.55 21.79 3.87
C TRP A 253 -4.87 22.46 2.52
N MET A 254 -6.07 22.26 1.98
CA MET A 254 -6.51 22.87 0.71
C MET A 254 -6.43 24.40 0.78
N TRP A 255 -6.95 25.01 1.82
CA TRP A 255 -6.86 26.46 2.00
C TRP A 255 -5.42 26.96 2.11
N ARG A 256 -4.58 26.20 2.80
CA ARG A 256 -3.15 26.52 2.92
C ARG A 256 -2.44 26.42 1.57
N ALA A 257 -2.72 25.35 0.82
CA ALA A 257 -2.15 25.13 -0.51
C ALA A 257 -2.54 26.27 -1.47
N ASP A 258 -3.81 26.62 -1.55
CA ASP A 258 -4.31 27.72 -2.39
C ASP A 258 -3.69 29.07 -2.06
N LYS A 259 -3.59 29.38 -0.77
CA LYS A 259 -2.96 30.62 -0.33
C LYS A 259 -1.49 30.66 -0.74
N THR A 260 -0.79 29.58 -0.54
CA THR A 260 0.66 29.49 -0.83
C THR A 260 0.90 29.54 -2.33
N TRP A 261 0.12 28.76 -3.11
CA TRP A 261 0.23 28.75 -4.57
C TRP A 261 0.06 30.16 -5.17
N ARG A 262 -0.90 30.95 -4.71
CA ARG A 262 -1.07 32.35 -5.20
C ARG A 262 0.19 33.21 -5.05
N GLY A 263 1.02 32.93 -4.03
CA GLY A 263 2.25 33.66 -3.78
C GLY A 263 3.46 33.18 -4.59
N VAL A 264 3.53 31.86 -4.87
CA VAL A 264 4.72 31.23 -5.44
C VAL A 264 4.46 30.45 -6.74
N ARG A 265 3.32 30.65 -7.38
CA ARG A 265 2.87 29.87 -8.56
C ARG A 265 3.89 29.86 -9.73
N ALA A 266 4.75 30.85 -9.81
CA ALA A 266 5.79 30.89 -10.83
C ALA A 266 6.79 29.73 -10.74
N GLU A 267 6.90 29.05 -9.58
CA GLU A 267 7.72 27.86 -9.42
C GLU A 267 7.12 26.63 -10.10
N VAL A 268 5.79 26.62 -10.28
CA VAL A 268 5.02 25.47 -10.80
C VAL A 268 4.12 25.89 -11.97
N PRO A 269 4.69 26.43 -13.07
CA PRO A 269 3.92 27.05 -14.14
C PRO A 269 2.99 26.08 -14.89
N TRP A 270 3.21 24.78 -14.77
CA TRP A 270 2.33 23.75 -15.35
C TRP A 270 0.97 23.65 -14.64
N LEU A 271 0.83 24.16 -13.42
CA LEU A 271 -0.46 24.18 -12.68
C LEU A 271 -1.42 25.28 -13.14
N GLU A 272 -0.99 26.17 -14.01
CA GLU A 272 -1.84 27.25 -14.54
C GLU A 272 -2.67 26.83 -15.77
N LYS A 273 -2.48 25.60 -16.24
CA LYS A 273 -3.16 25.03 -17.40
C LYS A 273 -4.28 24.09 -16.97
#